data_769ec3390be887fc72698d69613188af
#
_entry.id   769ec3390be887fc72698d69613188af
#
_cell.length_a   1.000
_cell.length_b   1.000
_cell.length_c   1.000
_cell.angle_alpha   90.00
_cell.angle_beta   90.00
_cell.angle_gamma   90.00
#
_symmetry.space_group_name_H-M   'P 1'
#
loop_
_entity.id
_entity.type
_entity.pdbx_description
1 polymer ?
#
loop_
_entity_poly.entity_id
_entity_poly.type
_entity_poly.pdbx_seq_one_letter_code
_entity_poly.pdbx_strand_id
1 'polypeptide(L)'
;MARPSRREALLDAAIRVIRRDGAQKLTLDAVAAEAGVSKGGILYHFATKRALVDGLLERWLADFDRRLEASEDPLAEYVRCSDLQDEDPGVTASEFGMLAALIEEPQVLEAVRSFQARWMERMLAGHADPADAWLVRLAADGLWYADLLGLAAPQGDDRSALLGRLLVLSRAGTR
;
A
#
# COMPACT_ATOMS: atom_id res chain seq x y z
N MET A 1 -19.32 -16.43 -4.19
CA MET A 1 -18.14 -15.59 -4.51
C MET A 1 -17.88 -15.65 -6.02
N ALA A 2 -17.85 -14.51 -6.71
CA ALA A 2 -17.51 -14.47 -8.13
C ALA A 2 -16.05 -14.90 -8.33
N ARG A 3 -15.79 -15.69 -9.40
CA ARG A 3 -14.42 -16.10 -9.74
C ARG A 3 -13.61 -14.85 -10.11
N PRO A 4 -12.40 -14.65 -9.53
CA PRO A 4 -11.59 -13.48 -9.86
C PRO A 4 -11.35 -13.41 -11.37
N SER A 5 -11.29 -12.19 -11.92
CA SER A 5 -10.97 -12.01 -13.33
C SER A 5 -9.57 -12.55 -13.63
N ARG A 6 -9.30 -12.90 -14.90
CA ARG A 6 -7.95 -13.36 -15.29
C ARG A 6 -6.88 -12.31 -15.00
N ARG A 7 -7.22 -11.02 -15.11
CA ARG A 7 -6.31 -9.93 -14.75
C ARG A 7 -5.96 -9.97 -13.25
N GLU A 8 -6.94 -10.14 -12.39
CA GLU A 8 -6.72 -10.27 -10.94
C GLU A 8 -5.89 -11.51 -10.59
N ALA A 9 -6.16 -12.65 -11.20
CA ALA A 9 -5.38 -13.86 -10.97
C ALA A 9 -3.89 -13.68 -11.37
N LEU A 10 -3.60 -12.87 -12.39
CA LEU A 10 -2.22 -12.51 -12.78
C LEU A 10 -1.57 -11.56 -11.77
N LEU A 11 -2.31 -10.59 -11.23
CA LEU A 11 -1.80 -9.71 -10.16
C LEU A 11 -1.52 -10.51 -8.88
N ASP A 12 -2.38 -11.47 -8.53
CA ASP A 12 -2.13 -12.38 -7.39
C ASP A 12 -0.87 -13.24 -7.61
N ALA A 13 -0.67 -13.74 -8.83
CA ALA A 13 0.53 -14.48 -9.19
C ALA A 13 1.78 -13.59 -9.10
N ALA A 14 1.70 -12.33 -9.53
CA ALA A 14 2.80 -11.38 -9.41
C ALA A 14 3.19 -11.13 -7.95
N ILE A 15 2.20 -10.98 -7.05
CA ILE A 15 2.46 -10.87 -5.61
C ILE A 15 3.14 -12.13 -5.07
N ARG A 16 2.70 -13.34 -5.46
CA ARG A 16 3.36 -14.58 -5.04
C ARG A 16 4.81 -14.67 -5.51
N VAL A 17 5.11 -14.21 -6.75
CA VAL A 17 6.49 -14.13 -7.25
C VAL A 17 7.32 -13.15 -6.42
N ILE A 18 6.79 -11.94 -6.15
CA ILE A 18 7.49 -10.95 -5.30
C ILE A 18 7.76 -11.50 -3.90
N ARG A 19 6.79 -12.16 -3.29
CA ARG A 19 6.91 -12.76 -1.95
C ARG A 19 7.98 -13.86 -1.89
N ARG A 20 8.02 -14.74 -2.87
CA ARG A 20 8.93 -15.88 -2.89
C ARG A 20 10.33 -15.52 -3.33
N ASP A 21 10.45 -14.71 -4.37
CA ASP A 21 11.70 -14.52 -5.12
C ASP A 21 12.24 -13.08 -5.04
N GLY A 22 11.46 -12.14 -4.49
CA GLY A 22 11.77 -10.70 -4.43
C GLY A 22 11.35 -9.93 -5.68
N ALA A 23 11.19 -8.60 -5.54
CA ALA A 23 10.73 -7.70 -6.62
C ALA A 23 11.65 -7.70 -7.85
N GLN A 24 12.95 -7.90 -7.68
CA GLN A 24 13.92 -7.98 -8.78
C GLN A 24 13.67 -9.16 -9.72
N LYS A 25 13.00 -10.23 -9.23
CA LYS A 25 12.64 -11.41 -10.01
C LYS A 25 11.28 -11.28 -10.71
N LEU A 26 10.57 -10.19 -10.51
CA LEU A 26 9.29 -9.94 -11.17
C LEU A 26 9.51 -9.74 -12.68
N THR A 27 9.09 -10.73 -13.45
CA THR A 27 9.08 -10.72 -14.92
C THR A 27 7.75 -11.25 -15.44
N LEU A 28 7.36 -10.89 -16.65
CA LEU A 28 6.13 -11.43 -17.26
C LEU A 28 6.19 -12.97 -17.38
N ASP A 29 7.34 -13.52 -17.75
CA ASP A 29 7.51 -14.97 -17.87
C ASP A 29 7.38 -15.69 -16.52
N ALA A 30 7.95 -15.12 -15.42
CA ALA A 30 7.80 -15.67 -14.07
C ALA A 30 6.34 -15.64 -13.60
N VAL A 31 5.62 -14.54 -13.86
CA VAL A 31 4.19 -14.41 -13.51
C VAL A 31 3.32 -15.33 -14.35
N ALA A 32 3.60 -15.49 -15.64
CA ALA A 32 2.89 -16.43 -16.50
C ALA A 32 3.04 -17.88 -16.01
N ALA A 33 4.27 -18.29 -15.66
CA ALA A 33 4.56 -19.61 -15.08
C ALA A 33 3.83 -19.81 -13.75
N GLU A 34 3.89 -18.83 -12.84
CA GLU A 34 3.22 -18.87 -11.53
C GLU A 34 1.68 -18.94 -11.67
N ALA A 35 1.11 -18.24 -12.65
CA ALA A 35 -0.33 -18.23 -12.91
C ALA A 35 -0.81 -19.44 -13.74
N GLY A 36 0.10 -20.27 -14.27
CA GLY A 36 -0.24 -21.39 -15.15
C GLY A 36 -0.82 -20.95 -16.49
N VAL A 37 -0.39 -19.79 -17.04
CA VAL A 37 -0.85 -19.29 -18.32
C VAL A 37 0.27 -19.24 -19.35
N SER A 38 -0.08 -19.20 -20.63
CA SER A 38 0.90 -19.00 -21.70
C SER A 38 1.43 -17.57 -21.73
N LYS A 39 2.60 -17.37 -22.36
CA LYS A 39 3.15 -16.02 -22.62
C LYS A 39 2.17 -15.11 -23.33
N GLY A 40 1.43 -15.61 -24.32
CA GLY A 40 0.35 -14.87 -24.99
C GLY A 40 -0.79 -14.49 -24.05
N GLY A 41 -1.09 -15.36 -23.08
CA GLY A 41 -2.13 -15.11 -22.07
C GLY A 41 -1.81 -13.94 -21.14
N ILE A 42 -0.56 -13.80 -20.69
CA ILE A 42 -0.17 -12.63 -19.87
C ILE A 42 -0.04 -11.37 -20.72
N LEU A 43 0.54 -11.48 -21.94
CA LEU A 43 0.71 -10.32 -22.83
C LEU A 43 -0.60 -9.68 -23.26
N TYR A 44 -1.70 -10.45 -23.30
CA TYR A 44 -3.04 -9.91 -23.55
C TYR A 44 -3.50 -8.93 -22.46
N HIS A 45 -3.13 -9.16 -21.20
CA HIS A 45 -3.50 -8.32 -20.06
C HIS A 45 -2.44 -7.29 -19.71
N PHE A 46 -1.17 -7.65 -19.84
CA PHE A 46 -0.01 -6.81 -19.50
C PHE A 46 1.04 -6.93 -20.58
N ALA A 47 1.04 -5.97 -21.51
CA ALA A 47 1.96 -5.97 -22.64
C ALA A 47 3.43 -5.82 -22.25
N THR A 48 3.70 -5.23 -21.08
CA THR A 48 5.06 -4.97 -20.56
C THR A 48 5.12 -5.24 -19.05
N LYS A 49 6.33 -5.42 -18.51
CA LYS A 49 6.57 -5.46 -17.05
C LYS A 49 6.03 -4.18 -16.40
N ARG A 50 6.18 -3.04 -17.07
CA ARG A 50 5.67 -1.75 -16.63
C ARG A 50 4.15 -1.80 -16.42
N ALA A 51 3.38 -2.25 -17.42
CA ALA A 51 1.93 -2.36 -17.33
C ALA A 51 1.48 -3.29 -16.19
N LEU A 52 2.27 -4.33 -15.87
CA LEU A 52 2.02 -5.20 -14.72
C LEU A 52 2.24 -4.46 -13.40
N VAL A 53 3.33 -3.69 -13.28
CA VAL A 53 3.63 -2.87 -12.08
C VAL A 53 2.56 -1.80 -11.88
N ASP A 54 2.17 -1.10 -12.95
CA ASP A 54 1.08 -0.12 -12.91
C ASP A 54 -0.23 -0.77 -12.41
N GLY A 55 -0.55 -1.98 -12.88
CA GLY A 55 -1.73 -2.72 -12.43
C GLY A 55 -1.66 -3.15 -10.95
N LEU A 56 -0.48 -3.50 -10.44
CA LEU A 56 -0.28 -3.79 -9.03
C LEU A 56 -0.49 -2.54 -8.17
N LEU A 57 0.07 -1.41 -8.60
CA LEU A 57 -0.10 -0.12 -7.92
C LEU A 57 -1.56 0.32 -7.91
N GLU A 58 -2.24 0.28 -9.07
CA GLU A 58 -3.66 0.62 -9.17
C GLU A 58 -4.50 -0.19 -8.18
N ARG A 59 -4.25 -1.50 -8.08
CA ARG A 59 -4.96 -2.38 -7.15
C ARG A 59 -4.67 -2.00 -5.70
N TRP A 60 -3.41 -1.78 -5.35
CA TRP A 60 -3.01 -1.40 -4.00
C TRP A 60 -3.66 -0.07 -3.58
N LEU A 61 -3.59 0.95 -4.44
CA LEU A 61 -4.22 2.25 -4.19
C LEU A 61 -5.75 2.13 -4.07
N ALA A 62 -6.38 1.31 -4.91
CA ALA A 62 -7.83 1.09 -4.86
C ALA A 62 -8.26 0.34 -3.59
N ASP A 63 -7.47 -0.61 -3.10
CA ASP A 63 -7.73 -1.32 -1.85
C ASP A 63 -7.62 -0.37 -0.65
N PHE A 64 -6.60 0.47 -0.64
CA PHE A 64 -6.39 1.49 0.37
C PHE A 64 -7.53 2.54 0.35
N ASP A 65 -7.90 3.02 -0.85
CA ASP A 65 -9.01 3.97 -1.07
C ASP A 65 -10.33 3.42 -0.48
N ARG A 66 -10.66 2.15 -0.77
CA ARG A 66 -11.86 1.51 -0.23
C ARG A 66 -11.87 1.41 1.29
N ARG A 67 -10.73 1.12 1.92
CA ARG A 67 -10.62 1.07 3.39
C ARG A 67 -10.85 2.44 4.01
N LEU A 68 -10.23 3.47 3.47
CA LEU A 68 -10.41 4.85 3.93
C LEU A 68 -11.84 5.35 3.71
N GLU A 69 -12.44 5.05 2.54
CA GLU A 69 -13.82 5.45 2.23
C GLU A 69 -14.88 4.75 3.10
N ALA A 70 -14.63 3.51 3.49
CA ALA A 70 -15.53 2.75 4.35
C ALA A 70 -15.45 3.16 5.83
N SER A 71 -14.41 3.93 6.22
CA SER A 71 -14.20 4.34 7.60
C SER A 71 -14.92 5.66 7.92
N GLU A 72 -15.54 5.72 9.11
CA GLU A 72 -16.07 6.97 9.66
C GLU A 72 -14.96 7.95 10.06
N ASP A 73 -13.75 7.44 10.34
CA ASP A 73 -12.55 8.20 10.66
C ASP A 73 -11.40 7.77 9.71
N PRO A 74 -11.31 8.38 8.51
CA PRO A 74 -10.27 8.04 7.53
C PRO A 74 -8.85 8.23 8.02
N LEU A 75 -8.59 9.21 8.89
CA LEU A 75 -7.27 9.44 9.44
C LEU A 75 -6.86 8.34 10.44
N ALA A 76 -7.79 7.88 11.28
CA ALA A 76 -7.54 6.73 12.14
C ALA A 76 -7.34 5.43 11.33
N GLU A 77 -8.09 5.26 10.24
CA GLU A 77 -7.89 4.11 9.35
C GLU A 77 -6.53 4.17 8.63
N TYR A 78 -6.09 5.36 8.24
CA TYR A 78 -4.75 5.57 7.71
C TYR A 78 -3.66 5.08 8.66
N VAL A 79 -3.78 5.41 9.96
CA VAL A 79 -2.86 4.92 11.01
C VAL A 79 -2.86 3.39 11.07
N ARG A 80 -4.05 2.75 11.04
CA ARG A 80 -4.16 1.28 11.09
C ARG A 80 -3.55 0.63 9.85
N CYS A 81 -3.76 1.21 8.66
CA CYS A 81 -3.17 0.73 7.42
C CYS A 81 -1.65 0.85 7.39
N SER A 82 -1.07 1.73 8.19
CA SER A 82 0.38 1.97 8.25
C SER A 82 1.09 1.10 9.29
N ASP A 83 0.35 0.31 10.08
CA ASP A 83 0.90 -0.63 11.05
C ASP A 83 1.11 -2.00 10.42
N LEU A 84 2.36 -2.35 10.13
CA LEU A 84 2.74 -3.60 9.47
C LEU A 84 3.11 -4.73 10.44
N GLN A 85 3.08 -4.52 11.76
CA GLN A 85 3.56 -5.54 12.71
C GLN A 85 2.74 -6.84 12.70
N ASP A 86 1.43 -6.71 12.51
CA ASP A 86 0.51 -7.85 12.51
C ASP A 86 0.16 -8.32 11.09
N GLU A 87 0.76 -7.70 10.06
CA GLU A 87 0.51 -8.07 8.67
C GLU A 87 1.29 -9.34 8.28
N ASP A 88 0.72 -10.12 7.38
CA ASP A 88 1.40 -11.27 6.77
C ASP A 88 2.74 -10.80 6.15
N PRO A 89 3.89 -11.45 6.47
CA PRO A 89 5.19 -11.09 5.90
C PRO A 89 5.19 -10.94 4.37
N GLY A 90 4.25 -11.58 3.72
CA GLY A 90 4.06 -11.43 2.30
C GLY A 90 3.39 -10.14 1.87
N VAL A 91 2.57 -9.50 2.69
CA VAL A 91 2.04 -8.14 2.45
C VAL A 91 3.20 -7.18 2.50
N THR A 92 4.02 -7.22 3.54
CA THR A 92 5.23 -6.41 3.70
C THR A 92 6.18 -6.56 2.50
N ALA A 93 6.42 -7.80 2.02
CA ALA A 93 7.26 -8.06 0.86
C ALA A 93 6.69 -7.45 -0.43
N SER A 94 5.35 -7.46 -0.62
CA SER A 94 4.72 -6.84 -1.79
C SER A 94 4.76 -5.32 -1.73
N GLU A 95 4.64 -4.72 -0.56
CA GLU A 95 4.78 -3.28 -0.35
C GLU A 95 6.23 -2.81 -0.57
N PHE A 96 7.22 -3.59 -0.11
CA PHE A 96 8.63 -3.32 -0.44
C PHE A 96 8.88 -3.37 -1.95
N GLY A 97 8.30 -4.34 -2.65
CA GLY A 97 8.36 -4.42 -4.10
C GLY A 97 7.75 -3.21 -4.79
N MET A 98 6.65 -2.69 -4.25
CA MET A 98 6.01 -1.48 -4.73
C MET A 98 6.90 -0.25 -4.50
N LEU A 99 7.50 -0.10 -3.32
CA LEU A 99 8.43 0.99 -3.02
C LEU A 99 9.65 0.96 -3.97
N ALA A 100 10.22 -0.21 -4.23
CA ALA A 100 11.31 -0.37 -5.18
C ALA A 100 10.90 0.08 -6.60
N ALA A 101 9.69 -0.28 -7.03
CA ALA A 101 9.15 0.17 -8.32
C ALA A 101 8.93 1.69 -8.39
N LEU A 102 8.53 2.32 -7.29
CA LEU A 102 8.37 3.79 -7.20
C LEU A 102 9.70 4.53 -7.40
N ILE A 103 10.81 3.95 -6.91
CA ILE A 103 12.15 4.54 -7.05
C ILE A 103 12.66 4.41 -8.49
N GLU A 104 12.40 3.28 -9.14
CA GLU A 104 12.86 3.00 -10.51
C GLU A 104 12.04 3.73 -11.58
N GLU A 105 10.77 4.05 -11.30
CA GLU A 105 9.80 4.55 -12.28
C GLU A 105 9.11 5.84 -11.79
N PRO A 106 9.65 7.03 -12.09
CA PRO A 106 9.11 8.31 -11.60
C PRO A 106 7.64 8.57 -11.92
N GLN A 107 7.12 7.98 -13.00
CA GLN A 107 5.71 8.14 -13.39
C GLN A 107 4.75 7.36 -12.47
N VAL A 108 5.22 6.26 -11.88
CA VAL A 108 4.47 5.49 -10.87
C VAL A 108 4.25 6.36 -9.62
N LEU A 109 5.24 7.19 -9.28
CA LEU A 109 5.16 8.14 -8.17
C LEU A 109 4.06 9.19 -8.34
N GLU A 110 3.71 9.56 -9.58
CA GLU A 110 2.64 10.54 -9.83
C GLU A 110 1.26 10.04 -9.39
N ALA A 111 0.96 8.76 -9.60
CA ALA A 111 -0.28 8.15 -9.12
C ALA A 111 -0.36 8.18 -7.59
N VAL A 112 0.76 7.91 -6.89
CA VAL A 112 0.84 7.99 -5.43
C VAL A 112 0.71 9.43 -4.95
N ARG A 113 1.36 10.40 -5.61
CA ARG A 113 1.23 11.83 -5.27
C ARG A 113 -0.22 12.30 -5.38
N SER A 114 -0.89 11.95 -6.47
CA SER A 114 -2.30 12.31 -6.69
C SER A 114 -3.22 11.68 -5.65
N PHE A 115 -2.98 10.41 -5.29
CA PHE A 115 -3.69 9.71 -4.22
C PHE A 115 -3.49 10.42 -2.88
N GLN A 116 -2.24 10.68 -2.48
CA GLN A 116 -1.89 11.33 -1.22
C GLN A 116 -2.48 12.73 -1.11
N ALA A 117 -2.42 13.52 -2.19
CA ALA A 117 -2.97 14.89 -2.21
C ALA A 117 -4.48 14.88 -1.97
N ARG A 118 -5.23 14.00 -2.67
CA ARG A 118 -6.68 13.88 -2.53
C ARG A 118 -7.09 13.48 -1.11
N TRP A 119 -6.42 12.49 -0.52
CA TRP A 119 -6.74 12.03 0.82
C TRP A 119 -6.35 13.05 1.88
N MET A 120 -5.19 13.71 1.73
CA MET A 120 -4.77 14.75 2.66
C MET A 120 -5.76 15.92 2.70
N GLU A 121 -6.27 16.35 1.53
CA GLU A 121 -7.32 17.38 1.45
C GLU A 121 -8.57 16.97 2.25
N ARG A 122 -9.04 15.72 2.09
CA ARG A 122 -10.21 15.21 2.82
C ARG A 122 -9.97 15.11 4.34
N MET A 123 -8.80 14.62 4.76
CA MET A 123 -8.43 14.49 6.16
C MET A 123 -8.34 15.87 6.84
N LEU A 124 -7.73 16.86 6.17
CA LEU A 124 -7.63 18.23 6.66
C LEU A 124 -9.01 18.90 6.76
N ALA A 125 -9.89 18.70 5.79
CA ALA A 125 -11.24 19.27 5.80
C ALA A 125 -12.10 18.72 6.96
N GLY A 126 -11.86 17.50 7.39
CA GLY A 126 -12.57 16.85 8.50
C GLY A 126 -11.98 17.11 9.88
N HIS A 127 -10.78 17.71 9.98
CA HIS A 127 -10.06 17.85 11.24
C HIS A 127 -10.05 19.29 11.77
N ALA A 128 -10.19 19.49 13.10
CA ALA A 128 -10.25 20.83 13.70
C ALA A 128 -8.87 21.51 13.73
N ASP A 129 -7.79 20.74 13.93
CA ASP A 129 -6.42 21.23 13.85
C ASP A 129 -5.67 20.57 12.69
N PRO A 130 -5.39 21.30 11.62
CA PRO A 130 -4.61 20.79 10.50
C PRO A 130 -3.21 20.30 10.88
N ALA A 131 -2.59 20.86 11.93
CA ALA A 131 -1.27 20.45 12.37
C ALA A 131 -1.29 19.05 12.98
N ASP A 132 -2.33 18.70 13.75
CA ASP A 132 -2.51 17.36 14.29
C ASP A 132 -2.73 16.33 13.16
N ALA A 133 -3.54 16.67 12.15
CA ALA A 133 -3.75 15.79 10.99
C ALA A 133 -2.43 15.53 10.23
N TRP A 134 -1.61 16.55 10.03
CA TRP A 134 -0.29 16.40 9.43
C TRP A 134 0.65 15.56 10.31
N LEU A 135 0.65 15.79 11.62
CA LEU A 135 1.47 15.03 12.57
C LEU A 135 1.11 13.54 12.54
N VAL A 136 -0.19 13.23 12.61
CA VAL A 136 -0.69 11.86 12.55
C VAL A 136 -0.28 11.18 11.25
N ARG A 137 -0.52 11.83 10.11
CA ARG A 137 -0.18 11.27 8.80
C ARG A 137 1.32 11.03 8.66
N LEU A 138 2.17 12.03 8.98
CA LEU A 138 3.62 11.89 8.84
C LEU A 138 4.21 10.86 9.81
N ALA A 139 3.66 10.74 11.02
CA ALA A 139 4.07 9.71 11.97
C ALA A 139 3.66 8.30 11.49
N ALA A 140 2.47 8.15 10.91
CA ALA A 140 2.03 6.89 10.31
C ALA A 140 2.90 6.49 9.11
N ASP A 141 3.21 7.42 8.21
CA ASP A 141 4.15 7.19 7.11
C ASP A 141 5.54 6.77 7.63
N GLY A 142 6.05 7.48 8.65
CA GLY A 142 7.33 7.17 9.27
C GLY A 142 7.37 5.76 9.89
N LEU A 143 6.28 5.34 10.53
CA LEU A 143 6.14 4.01 11.10
C LEU A 143 6.15 2.94 10.01
N TRP A 144 5.35 3.14 8.95
CA TRP A 144 5.32 2.25 7.78
C TRP A 144 6.69 2.11 7.12
N TYR A 145 7.40 3.22 6.88
CA TYR A 145 8.77 3.16 6.34
C TYR A 145 9.77 2.47 7.28
N ALA A 146 9.65 2.70 8.58
CA ALA A 146 10.55 2.06 9.55
C ALA A 146 10.36 0.54 9.58
N ASP A 147 9.12 0.06 9.56
CA ASP A 147 8.82 -1.38 9.47
C ASP A 147 9.29 -1.95 8.13
N LEU A 148 8.93 -1.31 7.03
CA LEU A 148 9.21 -1.79 5.68
C LEU A 148 10.71 -1.92 5.39
N LEU A 149 11.51 -0.97 5.87
CA LEU A 149 12.95 -0.91 5.63
C LEU A 149 13.78 -1.57 6.76
N GLY A 150 13.14 -2.14 7.78
CA GLY A 150 13.82 -2.74 8.92
C GLY A 150 14.61 -1.72 9.75
N LEU A 151 14.14 -0.46 9.80
CA LEU A 151 14.73 0.58 10.64
C LEU A 151 14.30 0.40 12.10
N ALA A 152 14.84 1.22 13.02
CA ALA A 152 14.53 1.18 14.43
C ALA A 152 13.10 1.69 14.73
N ALA A 153 12.09 0.89 14.35
CA ALA A 153 10.69 1.15 14.68
C ALA A 153 10.42 0.84 16.15
N PRO A 154 9.52 1.59 16.83
CA PRO A 154 9.10 1.27 18.18
C PRO A 154 8.46 -0.12 18.25
N GLN A 155 8.69 -0.84 19.35
CA GLN A 155 8.21 -2.20 19.56
C GLN A 155 7.42 -2.29 20.88
N GLY A 156 6.59 -3.33 21.03
CA GLY A 156 5.89 -3.62 22.28
C GLY A 156 5.09 -2.43 22.82
N ASP A 157 5.33 -2.06 24.10
CA ASP A 157 4.58 -1.00 24.78
C ASP A 157 4.79 0.38 24.16
N ASP A 158 6.00 0.69 23.67
CA ASP A 158 6.28 1.97 23.01
C ASP A 158 5.48 2.11 21.70
N ARG A 159 5.36 1.02 20.94
CA ARG A 159 4.53 0.99 19.73
C ARG A 159 3.06 1.18 20.05
N SER A 160 2.56 0.42 21.02
CA SER A 160 1.16 0.51 21.46
C SER A 160 0.82 1.91 21.95
N ALA A 161 1.73 2.56 22.71
CA ALA A 161 1.57 3.93 23.17
C ALA A 161 1.56 4.93 22.00
N LEU A 162 2.46 4.76 21.01
CA LEU A 162 2.49 5.61 19.81
C LEU A 162 1.19 5.50 19.03
N LEU A 163 0.76 4.27 18.67
CA LEU A 163 -0.47 4.04 17.93
C LEU A 163 -1.70 4.59 18.67
N GLY A 164 -1.78 4.32 20.00
CA GLY A 164 -2.84 4.88 20.83
C GLY A 164 -2.87 6.40 20.81
N ARG A 165 -1.70 7.06 20.83
CA ARG A 165 -1.61 8.52 20.74
C ARG A 165 -2.05 9.05 19.37
N LEU A 166 -1.63 8.42 18.28
CA LEU A 166 -2.04 8.80 16.93
C LEU A 166 -3.56 8.65 16.74
N LEU A 167 -4.16 7.56 17.24
CA LEU A 167 -5.60 7.35 17.21
C LEU A 167 -6.39 8.34 18.06
N VAL A 168 -5.83 8.88 19.14
CA VAL A 168 -6.44 9.97 19.90
C VAL A 168 -6.37 11.26 19.11
N LEU A 169 -5.23 11.58 18.52
CA LEU A 169 -5.05 12.78 17.72
C LEU A 169 -5.90 12.76 16.44
N SER A 170 -6.10 11.60 15.79
CA SER A 170 -6.95 11.50 14.61
C SER A 170 -8.40 11.90 14.89
N ARG A 171 -8.89 11.67 16.11
CA ARG A 171 -10.27 11.96 16.55
C ARG A 171 -10.45 13.37 17.13
N ALA A 172 -9.37 14.02 17.53
CA ALA A 172 -9.41 15.27 18.30
C ALA A 172 -9.97 16.47 17.54
N GLY A 173 -10.64 16.27 16.42
CA GLY A 173 -11.12 17.36 15.60
C GLY A 173 -12.38 17.14 14.79
N THR A 174 -13.06 16.01 14.90
CA THR A 174 -14.35 15.85 14.24
C THR A 174 -15.35 16.86 14.81
N ARG A 175 -15.65 17.90 14.03
CA ARG A 175 -16.72 18.87 14.30
C ARG A 175 -18.07 18.29 13.96
#